data_aefa2a39d5893b5fd1a517304c307267
#
_entry.id   aefa2a39d5893b5fd1a517304c307267
#
_cell.length_a   1.000
_cell.length_b   1.000
_cell.length_c   1.000
_cell.angle_alpha   90.00
_cell.angle_beta   90.00
_cell.angle_gamma   90.00
#
_symmetry.space_group_name_H-M   'P 1'
#
loop_
_entity.id
_entity.type
_entity.pdbx_description
1 polymer ?
#
loop_
_entity_poly.entity_id
_entity_poly.type
_entity_poly.pdbx_seq_one_letter_code
_entity_poly.pdbx_strand_id
1 'polypeptide(L)'
;MKVLIASGAGGGTAKKSIGKYFHLQEFGKALEKLGVEYKLVRETEYVTGFPSKNVKGWISKKKFHSLIKEYKPDIVFCDCQSHFALETIKLGIPCFTYLRGNRWMEVEWAKKTIYKDPLMKTVLEMRQKIAERVFSECQGIFMTADYLDKVIKEHIPNAKTFHFLEGLDASRWYPEEGMELKHPCVGMCQDANWWGKTKEMLTLDQVIKQMPDVHFYWAGDGQYKKPILEILEKYDNFHYLGTLDYPDGVRKYLTEIDIYALPTGMDTTPLSCREAMAMKKPIIGTKVGGIPEMIYDNKSGFLVEEGNYKAWINNIRLFLDDKELSKKIGDGARKLLLEKFNWDVVAKKFVVVAESHLAHKN
;
A
#
# COMPACT_ATOMS: atom_id res chain seq x y z
N MET A 1 2.33 8.03 26.66
CA MET A 1 1.18 7.66 25.79
C MET A 1 1.28 6.20 25.41
N LYS A 2 0.15 5.47 25.49
CA LYS A 2 0.02 4.05 25.10
C LYS A 2 -0.84 3.92 23.85
N VAL A 3 -0.30 3.36 22.80
CA VAL A 3 -0.98 3.18 21.52
C VAL A 3 -1.24 1.70 21.25
N LEU A 4 -2.50 1.32 21.10
CA LEU A 4 -2.88 0.00 20.63
C LEU A 4 -3.03 0.02 19.09
N ILE A 5 -2.18 -0.70 18.41
CA ILE A 5 -2.23 -0.83 16.94
C ILE A 5 -2.98 -2.12 16.59
N ALA A 6 -4.10 -2.02 15.89
CA ALA A 6 -4.91 -3.14 15.45
C ALA A 6 -4.73 -3.38 13.95
N SER A 7 -4.07 -4.48 13.61
CA SER A 7 -3.86 -4.90 12.23
C SER A 7 -5.07 -5.64 11.69
N GLY A 8 -5.59 -5.20 10.57
CA GLY A 8 -6.66 -5.88 9.86
C GLY A 8 -6.21 -7.23 9.30
N ALA A 9 -7.06 -8.24 9.39
CA ALA A 9 -6.85 -9.48 8.68
C ALA A 9 -7.03 -9.22 7.18
N GLY A 10 -5.95 -9.27 6.44
CA GLY A 10 -6.05 -9.38 4.98
C GLY A 10 -6.89 -10.61 4.64
N GLY A 11 -7.93 -10.45 3.82
CA GLY A 11 -8.80 -11.54 3.36
C GLY A 11 -8.07 -12.50 2.42
N GLY A 12 -7.01 -13.13 2.89
CA GLY A 12 -6.20 -14.09 2.14
C GLY A 12 -5.40 -14.99 3.06
N THR A 13 -4.82 -16.04 2.51
CA THR A 13 -3.95 -16.99 3.23
C THR A 13 -2.87 -16.25 4.04
N ALA A 14 -2.46 -16.81 5.17
CA ALA A 14 -1.53 -16.20 6.13
C ALA A 14 -0.27 -15.56 5.50
N LYS A 15 0.19 -16.04 4.35
CA LYS A 15 1.33 -15.48 3.60
C LYS A 15 1.08 -14.06 3.06
N LYS A 16 -0.16 -13.70 2.65
CA LYS A 16 -0.48 -12.37 2.08
C LYS A 16 -0.58 -11.23 3.10
N SER A 17 -0.72 -11.53 4.39
CA SER A 17 -0.84 -10.52 5.45
C SER A 17 0.47 -10.18 6.15
N ILE A 18 1.56 -10.90 5.83
CA ILE A 18 2.86 -10.74 6.50
C ILE A 18 3.42 -9.34 6.28
N GLY A 19 3.41 -8.82 5.06
CA GLY A 19 3.95 -7.50 4.73
C GLY A 19 3.27 -6.37 5.50
N LYS A 20 1.92 -6.34 5.53
CA LYS A 20 1.17 -5.29 6.25
C LYS A 20 1.44 -5.30 7.75
N TYR A 21 1.45 -6.49 8.37
CA TYR A 21 1.75 -6.63 9.80
C TYR A 21 3.17 -6.18 10.11
N PHE A 22 4.12 -6.54 9.27
CA PHE A 22 5.52 -6.14 9.36
C PHE A 22 5.68 -4.61 9.34
N HIS A 23 5.00 -3.92 8.41
CA HIS A 23 5.05 -2.44 8.34
C HIS A 23 4.46 -1.77 9.57
N LEU A 24 3.37 -2.31 10.13
CA LEU A 24 2.81 -1.81 11.39
C LEU A 24 3.75 -2.06 12.59
N GLN A 25 4.54 -3.13 12.53
CA GLN A 25 5.59 -3.38 13.52
C GLN A 25 6.74 -2.37 13.41
N GLU A 26 7.17 -2.04 12.19
CA GLU A 26 8.16 -0.97 11.96
C GLU A 26 7.66 0.39 12.47
N PHE A 27 6.39 0.71 12.19
CA PHE A 27 5.75 1.90 12.74
C PHE A 27 5.75 1.90 14.27
N GLY A 28 5.39 0.79 14.91
CA GLY A 28 5.44 0.65 16.34
C GLY A 28 6.85 0.88 16.91
N LYS A 29 7.89 0.32 16.30
CA LYS A 29 9.28 0.56 16.69
C LYS A 29 9.69 2.04 16.55
N ALA A 30 9.17 2.74 15.54
CA ALA A 30 9.41 4.16 15.39
C ALA A 30 8.70 4.99 16.47
N LEU A 31 7.53 4.55 16.96
CA LEU A 31 6.86 5.14 18.12
C LEU A 31 7.65 4.94 19.42
N GLU A 32 8.24 3.75 19.63
CA GLU A 32 9.10 3.49 20.81
C GLU A 32 10.29 4.44 20.89
N LYS A 33 10.93 4.74 19.76
CA LYS A 33 12.02 5.73 19.70
C LYS A 33 11.59 7.13 20.16
N LEU A 34 10.29 7.43 20.11
CA LEU A 34 9.69 8.69 20.55
C LEU A 34 9.13 8.61 21.98
N GLY A 35 9.40 7.52 22.72
CA GLY A 35 8.92 7.32 24.09
C GLY A 35 7.43 6.92 24.17
N VAL A 36 6.83 6.47 23.07
CA VAL A 36 5.45 5.99 23.02
C VAL A 36 5.43 4.48 23.21
N GLU A 37 4.73 3.99 24.22
CA GLU A 37 4.49 2.56 24.41
C GLU A 37 3.47 2.07 23.38
N TYR A 38 3.75 0.97 22.66
CA TYR A 38 2.81 0.40 21.73
C TYR A 38 2.56 -1.09 21.95
N LYS A 39 1.39 -1.55 21.54
CA LYS A 39 1.05 -2.97 21.42
C LYS A 39 0.41 -3.23 20.05
N LEU A 40 0.98 -4.14 19.30
CA LEU A 40 0.44 -4.54 17.98
C LEU A 40 -0.33 -5.85 18.12
N VAL A 41 -1.59 -5.85 17.65
CA VAL A 41 -2.48 -7.02 17.71
C VAL A 41 -3.15 -7.28 16.35
N ARG A 42 -3.59 -8.51 16.13
CA ARG A 42 -4.47 -8.87 15.03
C ARG A 42 -5.93 -8.74 15.48
N GLU A 43 -6.69 -7.83 14.91
CA GLU A 43 -8.07 -7.51 15.34
C GLU A 43 -9.00 -8.73 15.38
N THR A 44 -8.87 -9.64 14.41
CA THR A 44 -9.72 -10.83 14.29
C THR A 44 -9.52 -11.87 15.40
N GLU A 45 -8.45 -11.78 16.18
CA GLU A 45 -8.21 -12.63 17.35
C GLU A 45 -9.03 -12.17 18.56
N TYR A 46 -9.51 -10.93 18.56
CA TYR A 46 -10.19 -10.28 19.67
C TYR A 46 -11.67 -10.06 19.42
N VAL A 47 -12.04 -9.48 18.29
CA VAL A 47 -13.44 -9.25 17.95
C VAL A 47 -13.66 -9.32 16.45
N THR A 48 -14.77 -9.90 16.08
CA THR A 48 -15.27 -9.89 14.71
C THR A 48 -16.77 -9.64 14.73
N GLY A 49 -17.39 -9.52 13.57
CA GLY A 49 -18.83 -9.41 13.44
C GLY A 49 -19.26 -9.76 12.02
N PHE A 50 -20.56 -9.86 11.81
CA PHE A 50 -21.10 -10.13 10.48
C PHE A 50 -20.67 -9.02 9.50
N PRO A 51 -20.23 -9.34 8.29
CA PRO A 51 -20.15 -10.66 7.65
C PRO A 51 -18.74 -11.28 7.72
N SER A 52 -18.32 -11.74 8.88
CA SER A 52 -17.09 -12.52 9.06
C SER A 52 -17.42 -14.01 9.23
N LYS A 53 -16.50 -14.87 8.77
CA LYS A 53 -16.60 -16.32 8.99
C LYS A 53 -16.30 -16.73 10.44
N ASN A 54 -15.68 -15.88 11.25
CA ASN A 54 -15.36 -16.14 12.65
C ASN A 54 -16.57 -15.84 13.56
N VAL A 55 -17.51 -16.75 13.61
CA VAL A 55 -18.76 -16.64 14.40
C VAL A 55 -18.48 -16.49 15.89
N LYS A 56 -17.44 -17.13 16.44
CA LYS A 56 -17.09 -17.02 17.85
C LYS A 56 -16.76 -15.57 18.25
N GLY A 57 -16.14 -14.82 17.37
CA GLY A 57 -15.84 -13.40 17.59
C GLY A 57 -17.06 -12.47 17.51
N TRP A 58 -18.22 -12.94 17.00
CA TRP A 58 -19.46 -12.16 17.01
C TRP A 58 -20.15 -12.25 18.39
N ILE A 59 -20.12 -13.45 18.97
CA ILE A 59 -20.87 -13.78 20.19
C ILE A 59 -20.15 -13.28 21.43
N SER A 60 -18.81 -13.32 21.45
CA SER A 60 -18.05 -12.99 22.64
C SER A 60 -17.01 -11.91 22.37
N LYS A 61 -17.15 -10.80 23.08
CA LYS A 61 -16.19 -9.70 23.10
C LYS A 61 -15.26 -9.75 24.32
N LYS A 62 -15.27 -10.86 25.08
CA LYS A 62 -14.49 -11.00 26.32
C LYS A 62 -13.00 -10.74 26.09
N LYS A 63 -12.41 -11.32 25.03
CA LYS A 63 -10.99 -11.10 24.70
C LYS A 63 -10.67 -9.64 24.43
N PHE A 64 -11.55 -8.95 23.71
CA PHE A 64 -11.38 -7.51 23.42
C PHE A 64 -11.44 -6.69 24.71
N HIS A 65 -12.46 -6.91 25.55
CA HIS A 65 -12.58 -6.20 26.83
C HIS A 65 -11.40 -6.50 27.77
N SER A 66 -10.91 -7.76 27.81
CA SER A 66 -9.70 -8.09 28.58
C SER A 66 -8.49 -7.35 28.06
N LEU A 67 -8.26 -7.32 26.74
CA LEU A 67 -7.17 -6.57 26.13
C LEU A 67 -7.19 -5.08 26.53
N ILE A 68 -8.36 -4.45 26.41
CA ILE A 68 -8.51 -3.02 26.76
C ILE A 68 -8.28 -2.79 28.26
N LYS A 69 -8.84 -3.65 29.12
CA LYS A 69 -8.68 -3.54 30.58
C LYS A 69 -7.24 -3.73 31.03
N GLU A 70 -6.52 -4.66 30.42
CA GLU A 70 -5.13 -4.98 30.77
C GLU A 70 -4.14 -3.93 30.24
N TYR A 71 -4.28 -3.56 28.95
CA TYR A 71 -3.33 -2.65 28.31
C TYR A 71 -3.64 -1.18 28.59
N LYS A 72 -4.89 -0.80 28.75
CA LYS A 72 -5.38 0.57 29.00
C LYS A 72 -4.81 1.56 27.96
N PRO A 73 -5.11 1.40 26.68
CA PRO A 73 -4.59 2.29 25.65
C PRO A 73 -5.16 3.71 25.81
N ASP A 74 -4.33 4.73 25.60
CA ASP A 74 -4.77 6.11 25.46
C ASP A 74 -5.42 6.33 24.09
N ILE A 75 -4.90 5.63 23.07
CA ILE A 75 -5.32 5.71 21.67
C ILE A 75 -5.32 4.32 21.04
N VAL A 76 -6.28 4.08 20.15
CA VAL A 76 -6.30 2.90 19.27
C VAL A 76 -6.16 3.35 17.82
N PHE A 77 -5.16 2.79 17.14
CA PHE A 77 -4.94 2.98 15.70
C PHE A 77 -5.35 1.70 14.96
N CYS A 78 -6.41 1.77 14.17
CA CYS A 78 -6.96 0.64 13.42
C CYS A 78 -6.56 0.69 11.95
N ASP A 79 -5.85 -0.35 11.48
CA ASP A 79 -5.48 -0.52 10.07
C ASP A 79 -6.69 -0.80 9.15
N CYS A 80 -7.81 -1.22 9.74
CA CYS A 80 -9.05 -1.49 9.02
C CYS A 80 -10.27 -0.86 9.69
N GLN A 81 -11.28 -0.58 8.86
CA GLN A 81 -12.59 -0.09 9.29
C GLN A 81 -13.48 -1.29 9.63
N SER A 82 -13.34 -1.79 10.84
CA SER A 82 -13.90 -3.08 11.26
C SER A 82 -14.71 -3.00 12.55
N HIS A 83 -15.22 -4.14 12.98
CA HIS A 83 -15.87 -4.26 14.27
C HIS A 83 -14.95 -3.98 15.46
N PHE A 84 -13.62 -4.15 15.31
CA PHE A 84 -12.67 -3.77 16.35
C PHE A 84 -12.70 -2.24 16.57
N ALA A 85 -12.67 -1.48 15.48
CA ALA A 85 -12.78 -0.02 15.55
C ALA A 85 -14.12 0.42 16.16
N LEU A 86 -15.25 -0.18 15.75
CA LEU A 86 -16.57 0.13 16.31
C LEU A 86 -16.67 -0.15 17.82
N GLU A 87 -16.12 -1.28 18.29
CA GLU A 87 -16.14 -1.59 19.73
C GLU A 87 -15.22 -0.65 20.51
N THR A 88 -14.09 -0.23 19.92
CA THR A 88 -13.22 0.81 20.51
C THR A 88 -13.96 2.13 20.68
N ILE A 89 -14.64 2.58 19.64
CA ILE A 89 -15.45 3.82 19.64
C ILE A 89 -16.55 3.75 20.70
N LYS A 90 -17.29 2.63 20.80
CA LYS A 90 -18.34 2.42 21.81
C LYS A 90 -17.84 2.51 23.26
N LEU A 91 -16.59 2.17 23.50
CA LEU A 91 -15.96 2.33 24.83
C LEU A 91 -15.47 3.76 25.10
N GLY A 92 -15.66 4.71 24.18
CA GLY A 92 -15.21 6.08 24.32
C GLY A 92 -13.68 6.27 24.21
N ILE A 93 -12.96 5.24 23.75
CA ILE A 93 -11.50 5.32 23.57
C ILE A 93 -11.23 6.05 22.24
N PRO A 94 -10.27 7.01 22.20
CA PRO A 94 -9.90 7.67 20.96
C PRO A 94 -9.47 6.63 19.89
N CYS A 95 -10.23 6.56 18.81
CA CYS A 95 -10.01 5.61 17.73
C CYS A 95 -9.65 6.38 16.46
N PHE A 96 -8.47 6.12 15.92
CA PHE A 96 -8.06 6.57 14.59
C PHE A 96 -8.09 5.39 13.64
N THR A 97 -8.50 5.63 12.40
CA THR A 97 -8.50 4.59 11.36
C THR A 97 -7.58 4.96 10.23
N TYR A 98 -7.08 3.96 9.52
CA TYR A 98 -6.13 4.13 8.43
C TYR A 98 -6.77 3.76 7.10
N LEU A 99 -6.72 4.67 6.13
CA LEU A 99 -7.19 4.46 4.77
C LEU A 99 -6.01 4.36 3.81
N ARG A 100 -5.75 3.15 3.30
CA ARG A 100 -4.61 2.86 2.42
C ARG A 100 -4.92 3.02 0.93
N GLY A 101 -6.20 3.10 0.54
CA GLY A 101 -6.61 3.15 -0.85
C GLY A 101 -7.98 3.78 -1.02
N ASN A 102 -8.37 4.04 -2.26
CA ASN A 102 -9.70 4.52 -2.56
C ASN A 102 -10.72 3.38 -2.41
N ARG A 103 -11.19 3.19 -1.17
CA ARG A 103 -12.11 2.11 -0.80
C ARG A 103 -13.39 2.10 -1.64
N TRP A 104 -13.96 3.25 -1.94
CA TRP A 104 -15.19 3.35 -2.72
C TRP A 104 -14.98 2.88 -4.15
N MET A 105 -13.88 3.29 -4.79
CA MET A 105 -13.48 2.79 -6.11
C MET A 105 -13.18 1.29 -6.07
N GLU A 106 -12.49 0.79 -5.04
CA GLU A 106 -12.22 -0.64 -4.86
C GLU A 106 -13.51 -1.46 -4.75
N VAL A 107 -14.51 -0.95 -4.01
CA VAL A 107 -15.82 -1.59 -3.87
C VAL A 107 -16.55 -1.63 -5.20
N GLU A 108 -16.55 -0.56 -5.98
CA GLU A 108 -17.17 -0.54 -7.31
C GLU A 108 -16.49 -1.52 -8.28
N TRP A 109 -15.17 -1.58 -8.28
CA TRP A 109 -14.45 -2.60 -9.06
C TRP A 109 -14.76 -4.01 -8.58
N ALA A 110 -14.82 -4.24 -7.27
CA ALA A 110 -15.13 -5.54 -6.69
C ALA A 110 -16.52 -6.04 -7.09
N LYS A 111 -17.54 -5.15 -7.11
CA LYS A 111 -18.90 -5.47 -7.59
C LYS A 111 -18.92 -5.90 -9.07
N LYS A 112 -18.08 -5.30 -9.90
CA LYS A 112 -18.00 -5.59 -11.34
C LYS A 112 -17.20 -6.85 -11.65
N THR A 113 -16.31 -7.26 -10.78
CA THR A 113 -15.31 -8.29 -11.07
C THR A 113 -15.39 -9.52 -10.16
N ILE A 114 -15.22 -9.34 -8.85
CA ILE A 114 -15.09 -10.45 -7.90
C ILE A 114 -16.44 -10.87 -7.33
N TYR A 115 -17.25 -9.89 -6.91
CA TYR A 115 -18.53 -10.11 -6.24
C TYR A 115 -19.70 -9.94 -7.23
N LYS A 116 -19.75 -10.79 -8.27
CA LYS A 116 -20.83 -10.75 -9.27
C LYS A 116 -22.14 -11.33 -8.74
N ASP A 117 -22.05 -12.28 -7.82
CA ASP A 117 -23.20 -12.91 -7.16
C ASP A 117 -23.96 -11.91 -6.27
N PRO A 118 -25.31 -11.86 -6.29
CA PRO A 118 -26.12 -10.93 -5.51
C PRO A 118 -25.87 -11.00 -4.00
N LEU A 119 -25.72 -12.21 -3.45
CA LEU A 119 -25.45 -12.41 -2.02
C LEU A 119 -24.10 -11.80 -1.63
N MET A 120 -23.07 -12.01 -2.45
CA MET A 120 -21.75 -11.47 -2.21
C MET A 120 -21.71 -9.94 -2.37
N LYS A 121 -22.51 -9.38 -3.29
CA LYS A 121 -22.70 -7.91 -3.36
C LYS A 121 -23.29 -7.36 -2.07
N THR A 122 -24.33 -8.00 -1.54
CA THR A 122 -24.94 -7.62 -0.25
C THR A 122 -23.91 -7.66 0.89
N VAL A 123 -23.09 -8.73 0.96
CA VAL A 123 -22.00 -8.83 1.95
C VAL A 123 -21.02 -7.66 1.82
N LEU A 124 -20.65 -7.29 0.60
CA LEU A 124 -19.75 -6.18 0.33
C LEU A 124 -20.35 -4.84 0.78
N GLU A 125 -21.63 -4.62 0.49
CA GLU A 125 -22.37 -3.43 0.92
C GLU A 125 -22.48 -3.31 2.44
N MET A 126 -22.72 -4.43 3.12
CA MET A 126 -22.72 -4.45 4.59
C MET A 126 -21.34 -4.09 5.16
N ARG A 127 -20.24 -4.60 4.56
CA ARG A 127 -18.89 -4.20 4.95
C ARG A 127 -18.61 -2.73 4.66
N GLN A 128 -19.16 -2.21 3.59
CA GLN A 128 -19.05 -0.78 3.26
C GLN A 128 -19.76 0.08 4.31
N LYS A 129 -20.99 -0.27 4.69
CA LYS A 129 -21.75 0.43 5.76
C LYS A 129 -21.00 0.44 7.10
N ILE A 130 -20.35 -0.69 7.46
CA ILE A 130 -19.53 -0.77 8.67
C ILE A 130 -18.36 0.23 8.58
N ALA A 131 -17.68 0.26 7.43
CA ALA A 131 -16.56 1.15 7.24
C ALA A 131 -16.97 2.64 7.28
N GLU A 132 -18.07 3.00 6.63
CA GLU A 132 -18.61 4.37 6.63
C GLU A 132 -19.01 4.81 8.04
N ARG A 133 -19.57 3.89 8.82
CA ARG A 133 -19.85 4.14 10.23
C ARG A 133 -18.56 4.39 11.03
N VAL A 134 -17.52 3.59 10.83
CA VAL A 134 -16.22 3.83 11.47
C VAL A 134 -15.66 5.18 11.07
N PHE A 135 -15.69 5.53 9.79
CA PHE A 135 -15.21 6.83 9.29
C PHE A 135 -15.96 8.02 9.88
N SER A 136 -17.27 7.90 10.07
CA SER A 136 -18.10 8.99 10.63
C SER A 136 -17.96 9.14 12.14
N GLU A 137 -17.67 8.06 12.88
CA GLU A 137 -17.64 8.04 14.35
C GLU A 137 -16.21 8.08 14.94
N CYS A 138 -15.15 7.84 14.14
CA CYS A 138 -13.76 7.85 14.63
C CYS A 138 -13.26 9.29 14.91
N GLN A 139 -12.17 9.39 15.66
CA GLN A 139 -11.53 10.67 15.97
C GLN A 139 -10.84 11.30 14.77
N GLY A 140 -10.42 10.47 13.81
CA GLY A 140 -9.84 10.90 12.56
C GLY A 140 -9.38 9.75 11.67
N ILE A 141 -9.23 10.08 10.39
CA ILE A 141 -8.82 9.17 9.35
C ILE A 141 -7.41 9.55 8.91
N PHE A 142 -6.46 8.68 9.15
CA PHE A 142 -5.15 8.78 8.54
C PHE A 142 -5.21 8.25 7.11
N MET A 143 -4.67 8.98 6.14
CA MET A 143 -4.72 8.63 4.72
C MET A 143 -3.32 8.63 4.10
N THR A 144 -3.09 7.73 3.14
CA THR A 144 -1.79 7.54 2.50
C THR A 144 -1.47 8.58 1.43
N ALA A 145 -2.47 9.28 0.90
CA ALA A 145 -2.29 10.21 -0.21
C ALA A 145 -3.31 11.36 -0.08
N ASP A 146 -2.91 12.58 -0.46
CA ASP A 146 -3.70 13.79 -0.29
C ASP A 146 -4.97 13.78 -1.14
N TYR A 147 -4.95 13.17 -2.34
CA TYR A 147 -6.16 13.08 -3.16
C TYR A 147 -7.31 12.34 -2.46
N LEU A 148 -7.01 11.49 -1.47
CA LEU A 148 -8.02 10.77 -0.70
C LEU A 148 -8.84 11.70 0.20
N ASP A 149 -8.32 12.85 0.60
CA ASP A 149 -9.06 13.83 1.40
C ASP A 149 -10.37 14.25 0.72
N LYS A 150 -10.28 14.59 -0.57
CA LYS A 150 -11.46 14.92 -1.37
C LYS A 150 -12.42 13.75 -1.46
N VAL A 151 -11.92 12.55 -1.76
CA VAL A 151 -12.74 11.34 -1.85
C VAL A 151 -13.45 11.03 -0.52
N ILE A 152 -12.73 11.14 0.61
CA ILE A 152 -13.33 10.94 1.94
C ILE A 152 -14.45 11.95 2.18
N LYS A 153 -14.21 13.22 1.95
CA LYS A 153 -15.20 14.29 2.21
C LYS A 153 -16.42 14.24 1.30
N GLU A 154 -16.28 13.72 0.08
CA GLU A 154 -17.43 13.44 -0.80
C GLU A 154 -18.41 12.42 -0.18
N HIS A 155 -17.92 11.48 0.61
CA HIS A 155 -18.74 10.42 1.23
C HIS A 155 -19.03 10.68 2.73
N ILE A 156 -18.10 11.31 3.43
CA ILE A 156 -18.16 11.62 4.86
C ILE A 156 -17.76 13.10 5.06
N PRO A 157 -18.67 14.05 4.82
CA PRO A 157 -18.36 15.48 4.75
C PRO A 157 -17.66 16.07 5.98
N ASN A 158 -17.96 15.54 7.18
CA ASN A 158 -17.41 16.04 8.44
C ASN A 158 -16.19 15.23 8.93
N ALA A 159 -15.61 14.34 8.10
CA ALA A 159 -14.46 13.56 8.49
C ALA A 159 -13.24 14.45 8.76
N LYS A 160 -12.56 14.17 9.88
CA LYS A 160 -11.24 14.73 10.16
C LYS A 160 -10.19 13.85 9.51
N THR A 161 -9.41 14.40 8.62
CA THR A 161 -8.40 13.68 7.85
C THR A 161 -6.99 14.13 8.21
N PHE A 162 -6.06 13.21 8.23
CA PHE A 162 -4.65 13.47 8.52
C PHE A 162 -3.78 12.73 7.51
N HIS A 163 -2.79 13.43 6.97
CA HIS A 163 -1.85 12.84 6.06
C HIS A 163 -0.89 11.91 6.80
N PHE A 164 -0.89 10.64 6.42
CA PHE A 164 -0.06 9.60 7.02
C PHE A 164 0.59 8.76 5.91
N LEU A 165 1.72 9.27 5.41
CA LEU A 165 2.53 8.54 4.46
C LEU A 165 3.05 7.27 5.13
N GLU A 166 2.83 6.13 4.49
CA GLU A 166 3.39 4.88 5.00
C GLU A 166 4.91 4.90 4.88
N GLY A 167 5.60 4.65 5.97
CA GLY A 167 7.06 4.65 6.01
C GLY A 167 7.68 3.37 5.45
N LEU A 168 8.99 3.43 5.23
CA LEU A 168 9.84 2.28 4.97
C LEU A 168 11.12 2.43 5.81
N ASP A 169 11.59 1.33 6.41
CA ASP A 169 12.93 1.30 7.02
C ASP A 169 13.98 1.13 5.93
N ALA A 170 14.51 2.27 5.46
CA ALA A 170 15.47 2.31 4.38
C ALA A 170 16.82 1.63 4.69
N SER A 171 17.12 1.34 5.98
CA SER A 171 18.35 0.65 6.38
C SER A 171 18.34 -0.81 5.94
N ARG A 172 17.18 -1.38 5.69
CA ARG A 172 16.99 -2.76 5.23
C ARG A 172 17.08 -2.92 3.71
N TRP A 173 17.14 -1.80 2.97
CA TRP A 173 17.15 -1.76 1.50
C TRP A 173 18.50 -1.24 1.02
N TYR A 174 19.38 -2.18 0.71
CA TYR A 174 20.74 -1.97 0.24
C TYR A 174 21.07 -2.96 -0.88
N PRO A 175 21.93 -2.58 -1.84
CA PRO A 175 22.40 -3.50 -2.87
C PRO A 175 23.13 -4.72 -2.27
N GLU A 176 22.85 -5.88 -2.81
CA GLU A 176 23.51 -7.15 -2.51
C GLU A 176 23.75 -7.94 -3.81
N GLU A 177 24.12 -9.20 -3.73
CA GLU A 177 24.14 -10.08 -4.90
C GLU A 177 22.75 -10.11 -5.54
N GLY A 178 22.66 -9.69 -6.81
CA GLY A 178 21.43 -9.61 -7.58
C GLY A 178 20.91 -10.98 -8.03
N MET A 179 19.84 -10.96 -8.80
CA MET A 179 19.35 -12.12 -9.52
C MET A 179 20.06 -12.23 -10.87
N GLU A 180 20.13 -13.42 -11.44
CA GLU A 180 20.58 -13.58 -12.82
C GLU A 180 19.49 -13.12 -13.79
N LEU A 181 19.58 -11.89 -14.28
CA LEU A 181 18.67 -11.30 -15.27
C LEU A 181 19.44 -10.92 -16.54
N LYS A 182 18.75 -10.92 -17.68
CA LYS A 182 19.30 -10.39 -18.93
C LYS A 182 19.12 -8.88 -18.98
N HIS A 183 20.11 -8.17 -19.49
CA HIS A 183 20.17 -6.71 -19.60
C HIS A 183 20.21 -6.22 -21.04
N PRO A 184 19.78 -4.97 -21.32
CA PRO A 184 19.15 -4.05 -20.37
C PRO A 184 17.75 -4.52 -19.96
N CYS A 185 17.32 -4.20 -18.74
CA CYS A 185 16.04 -4.69 -18.25
C CYS A 185 15.20 -3.69 -17.46
N VAL A 186 13.89 -3.87 -17.57
CA VAL A 186 12.84 -3.13 -16.85
C VAL A 186 12.13 -4.09 -15.91
N GLY A 187 12.06 -3.76 -14.64
CA GLY A 187 11.41 -4.58 -13.63
C GLY A 187 10.09 -4.00 -13.14
N MET A 188 9.10 -4.86 -12.95
CA MET A 188 7.82 -4.57 -12.35
C MET A 188 7.61 -5.44 -11.12
N CYS A 189 7.19 -4.86 -10.00
CA CYS A 189 6.85 -5.59 -8.79
C CYS A 189 5.47 -5.13 -8.32
N GLN A 190 4.41 -5.83 -8.77
CA GLN A 190 3.03 -5.50 -8.41
C GLN A 190 2.12 -6.71 -8.45
N ASP A 191 1.09 -6.70 -7.59
CA ASP A 191 0.06 -7.73 -7.60
C ASP A 191 -0.98 -7.50 -8.71
N ALA A 192 -1.65 -8.59 -9.10
CA ALA A 192 -2.74 -8.60 -10.07
C ALA A 192 -4.08 -8.96 -9.40
N ASN A 193 -4.36 -8.41 -8.21
CA ASN A 193 -5.57 -8.72 -7.43
C ASN A 193 -6.78 -7.86 -7.82
N TRP A 194 -6.56 -6.70 -8.44
CA TRP A 194 -7.59 -5.75 -8.82
C TRP A 194 -7.50 -5.42 -10.31
N TRP A 195 -8.56 -5.68 -11.08
CA TRP A 195 -8.53 -5.42 -12.52
C TRP A 195 -8.27 -3.95 -12.84
N GLY A 196 -8.88 -3.02 -12.09
CA GLY A 196 -8.65 -1.59 -12.26
C GLY A 196 -7.18 -1.20 -12.17
N LYS A 197 -6.40 -1.88 -11.32
CA LYS A 197 -4.95 -1.73 -11.20
C LYS A 197 -4.21 -2.42 -12.34
N THR A 198 -4.53 -3.70 -12.54
CA THR A 198 -3.75 -4.62 -13.39
C THR A 198 -3.89 -4.34 -14.88
N LYS A 199 -5.06 -3.84 -15.33
CA LYS A 199 -5.36 -3.57 -16.75
C LYS A 199 -4.32 -2.69 -17.44
N GLU A 200 -3.70 -1.75 -16.71
CA GLU A 200 -2.70 -0.83 -17.26
C GLU A 200 -1.40 -1.53 -17.70
N MET A 201 -1.13 -2.73 -17.14
CA MET A 201 -0.02 -3.56 -17.62
C MET A 201 -0.16 -3.94 -19.10
N LEU A 202 -1.38 -3.94 -19.64
CA LEU A 202 -1.62 -4.23 -21.06
C LEU A 202 -1.05 -3.16 -22.00
N THR A 203 -0.81 -1.95 -21.51
CA THR A 203 -0.09 -0.90 -22.25
C THR A 203 1.31 -1.36 -22.65
N LEU A 204 1.92 -2.26 -21.84
CA LEU A 204 3.23 -2.82 -22.12
C LEU A 204 3.28 -3.74 -23.34
N ASP A 205 2.15 -4.24 -23.85
CA ASP A 205 2.11 -5.03 -25.11
C ASP A 205 2.82 -4.29 -26.24
N GLN A 206 2.49 -3.00 -26.43
CA GLN A 206 3.11 -2.18 -27.46
C GLN A 206 4.55 -1.77 -27.11
N VAL A 207 4.85 -1.61 -25.83
CA VAL A 207 6.21 -1.26 -25.36
C VAL A 207 7.16 -2.43 -25.63
N ILE A 208 6.82 -3.62 -25.15
CA ILE A 208 7.65 -4.83 -25.28
C ILE A 208 7.89 -5.19 -26.74
N LYS A 209 6.81 -5.11 -27.58
CA LYS A 209 6.90 -5.36 -29.02
C LYS A 209 7.90 -4.44 -29.72
N GLN A 210 7.95 -3.15 -29.33
CA GLN A 210 8.80 -2.14 -29.99
C GLN A 210 10.20 -2.01 -29.37
N MET A 211 10.49 -2.77 -28.32
CA MET A 211 11.78 -2.79 -27.62
C MET A 211 12.30 -4.23 -27.47
N PRO A 212 12.57 -4.94 -28.60
CA PRO A 212 12.99 -6.35 -28.54
C PRO A 212 14.40 -6.55 -27.93
N ASP A 213 15.16 -5.48 -27.82
CA ASP A 213 16.49 -5.42 -27.20
C ASP A 213 16.47 -5.17 -25.70
N VAL A 214 15.28 -4.98 -25.08
CA VAL A 214 15.11 -4.72 -23.65
C VAL A 214 14.30 -5.85 -23.04
N HIS A 215 14.75 -6.40 -21.91
CA HIS A 215 14.05 -7.46 -21.19
C HIS A 215 13.09 -6.87 -20.14
N PHE A 216 11.90 -7.44 -20.04
CA PHE A 216 10.86 -6.99 -19.10
C PHE A 216 10.55 -8.11 -18.11
N TYR A 217 10.71 -7.84 -16.83
CA TYR A 217 10.49 -8.80 -15.76
C TYR A 217 9.32 -8.39 -14.89
N TRP A 218 8.36 -9.31 -14.71
CA TRP A 218 7.25 -9.10 -13.78
C TRP A 218 7.32 -10.04 -12.60
N ALA A 219 7.49 -9.46 -11.39
CA ALA A 219 7.35 -10.12 -10.11
C ALA A 219 5.99 -9.78 -9.50
N GLY A 220 5.18 -10.80 -9.21
CA GLY A 220 3.84 -10.63 -8.64
C GLY A 220 2.93 -11.82 -8.90
N ASP A 221 1.75 -11.80 -8.32
CA ASP A 221 0.71 -12.81 -8.53
C ASP A 221 -0.67 -12.19 -8.28
N GLY A 222 -1.72 -12.87 -8.66
CA GLY A 222 -3.09 -12.45 -8.40
C GLY A 222 -4.08 -13.08 -9.36
N GLN A 223 -5.36 -12.88 -9.06
CA GLN A 223 -6.45 -13.50 -9.84
C GLN A 223 -6.54 -13.01 -11.29
N TYR A 224 -5.96 -11.86 -11.60
CA TYR A 224 -5.93 -11.28 -12.96
C TYR A 224 -4.59 -11.48 -13.67
N LYS A 225 -3.71 -12.34 -13.17
CA LYS A 225 -2.44 -12.62 -13.85
C LYS A 225 -2.64 -13.26 -15.22
N LYS A 226 -3.60 -14.21 -15.31
CA LYS A 226 -3.83 -14.97 -16.55
C LYS A 226 -4.10 -14.07 -17.76
N PRO A 227 -5.02 -13.09 -17.74
CA PRO A 227 -5.23 -12.19 -18.88
C PRO A 227 -3.99 -11.36 -19.26
N ILE A 228 -3.09 -11.09 -18.33
CA ILE A 228 -1.84 -10.37 -18.63
C ILE A 228 -0.84 -11.30 -19.31
N LEU A 229 -0.65 -12.50 -18.76
CA LEU A 229 0.29 -13.49 -19.30
C LEU A 229 -0.10 -13.93 -20.71
N GLU A 230 -1.39 -14.18 -20.98
CA GLU A 230 -1.89 -14.52 -22.32
C GLU A 230 -1.50 -13.51 -23.40
N ILE A 231 -1.26 -12.24 -23.02
CA ILE A 231 -0.87 -11.16 -23.94
C ILE A 231 0.63 -10.95 -23.97
N LEU A 232 1.30 -10.99 -22.83
CA LEU A 232 2.71 -10.57 -22.74
C LEU A 232 3.70 -11.73 -22.89
N GLU A 233 3.36 -12.97 -22.52
CA GLU A 233 4.25 -14.14 -22.65
C GLU A 233 4.56 -14.57 -24.11
N LYS A 234 3.86 -14.00 -25.10
CA LYS A 234 4.17 -14.22 -26.50
C LYS A 234 5.49 -13.57 -26.95
N TYR A 235 6.07 -12.70 -26.13
CA TYR A 235 7.31 -12.00 -26.42
C TYR A 235 8.50 -12.66 -25.71
N ASP A 236 9.56 -13.00 -26.44
CA ASP A 236 10.76 -13.65 -25.90
C ASP A 236 11.52 -12.78 -24.88
N ASN A 237 11.30 -11.48 -24.89
CA ASN A 237 11.89 -10.51 -23.99
C ASN A 237 10.99 -10.16 -22.78
N PHE A 238 9.85 -10.85 -22.59
CA PHE A 238 9.04 -10.76 -21.38
C PHE A 238 9.25 -11.98 -20.49
N HIS A 239 9.41 -11.76 -19.19
CA HIS A 239 9.70 -12.81 -18.21
C HIS A 239 8.81 -12.68 -16.98
N TYR A 240 8.02 -13.70 -16.70
CA TYR A 240 7.22 -13.77 -15.49
C TYR A 240 7.96 -14.54 -14.39
N LEU A 241 8.20 -13.88 -13.25
CA LEU A 241 8.97 -14.44 -12.13
C LEU A 241 8.07 -15.02 -11.02
N GLY A 242 6.76 -14.76 -11.07
CA GLY A 242 5.88 -15.15 -9.96
C GLY A 242 6.10 -14.31 -8.70
N THR A 243 5.81 -14.88 -7.54
CA THR A 243 5.98 -14.21 -6.25
C THR A 243 7.39 -14.40 -5.73
N LEU A 244 8.06 -13.31 -5.38
CA LEU A 244 9.38 -13.33 -4.75
C LEU A 244 9.26 -13.43 -3.22
N ASP A 245 10.27 -14.01 -2.59
CA ASP A 245 10.39 -14.02 -1.14
C ASP A 245 10.60 -12.59 -0.62
N TYR A 246 9.92 -12.27 0.46
CA TYR A 246 9.97 -10.93 1.04
C TYR A 246 10.69 -10.94 2.40
N PRO A 247 11.62 -10.02 2.67
CA PRO A 247 12.08 -8.92 1.78
C PRO A 247 13.25 -9.31 0.85
N ASP A 248 13.95 -10.42 1.09
CA ASP A 248 15.26 -10.72 0.51
C ASP A 248 15.19 -10.96 -1.01
N GLY A 249 14.21 -11.75 -1.49
CA GLY A 249 14.03 -11.96 -2.92
C GLY A 249 13.68 -10.67 -3.67
N VAL A 250 12.84 -9.80 -3.06
CA VAL A 250 12.51 -8.49 -3.66
C VAL A 250 13.75 -7.58 -3.68
N ARG A 251 14.58 -7.62 -2.64
CA ARG A 251 15.82 -6.83 -2.58
C ARG A 251 16.81 -7.27 -3.65
N LYS A 252 17.04 -8.58 -3.82
CA LYS A 252 17.88 -9.13 -4.89
C LYS A 252 17.37 -8.73 -6.28
N TYR A 253 16.07 -8.83 -6.49
CA TYR A 253 15.43 -8.40 -7.73
C TYR A 253 15.64 -6.91 -8.00
N LEU A 254 15.36 -6.07 -7.01
CA LEU A 254 15.57 -4.63 -7.13
C LEU A 254 17.05 -4.24 -7.22
N THR A 255 17.98 -5.06 -6.72
CA THR A 255 19.41 -4.84 -6.95
C THR A 255 19.73 -4.96 -8.44
N GLU A 256 19.17 -5.96 -9.10
CA GLU A 256 19.55 -6.33 -10.46
C GLU A 256 18.89 -5.47 -11.53
N ILE A 257 17.60 -5.18 -11.45
CA ILE A 257 16.91 -4.42 -12.51
C ILE A 257 17.56 -3.05 -12.77
N ASP A 258 17.55 -2.61 -14.05
CA ASP A 258 18.06 -1.28 -14.43
C ASP A 258 17.03 -0.18 -14.13
N ILE A 259 15.75 -0.42 -14.43
CA ILE A 259 14.65 0.55 -14.32
C ILE A 259 13.47 -0.12 -13.60
N TYR A 260 12.85 0.59 -12.67
CA TYR A 260 11.60 0.15 -12.06
C TYR A 260 10.40 0.78 -12.79
N ALA A 261 9.49 -0.06 -13.29
CA ALA A 261 8.25 0.35 -13.94
C ALA A 261 7.03 0.01 -13.09
N LEU A 262 6.10 0.96 -12.98
CA LEU A 262 4.84 0.81 -12.27
C LEU A 262 3.65 1.13 -13.19
N PRO A 263 3.30 0.24 -14.13
CA PRO A 263 2.12 0.38 -14.99
C PRO A 263 0.86 0.00 -14.21
N THR A 264 0.19 0.98 -13.62
CA THR A 264 -0.97 0.78 -12.76
C THR A 264 -2.12 1.70 -13.15
N GLY A 265 -3.36 1.20 -13.21
CA GLY A 265 -4.56 1.99 -13.48
C GLY A 265 -5.22 2.56 -12.22
N MET A 266 -4.79 2.15 -11.04
CA MET A 266 -5.22 2.72 -9.75
C MET A 266 -4.24 2.33 -8.65
N ASP A 267 -3.71 3.30 -7.95
CA ASP A 267 -2.87 3.06 -6.78
C ASP A 267 -2.84 4.30 -5.89
N THR A 268 -2.32 4.14 -4.68
CA THR A 268 -2.09 5.26 -3.76
C THR A 268 -0.59 5.48 -3.57
N THR A 269 -0.01 4.82 -2.58
CA THR A 269 1.42 4.87 -2.29
C THR A 269 1.97 3.44 -2.22
N PRO A 270 2.16 2.77 -3.38
CA PRO A 270 2.55 1.36 -3.41
C PRO A 270 3.89 1.12 -2.72
N LEU A 271 3.93 0.04 -1.93
CA LEU A 271 5.12 -0.35 -1.20
C LEU A 271 6.30 -0.61 -2.13
N SER A 272 6.08 -1.34 -3.21
CA SER A 272 7.14 -1.69 -4.17
C SER A 272 7.80 -0.47 -4.82
N CYS A 273 7.06 0.64 -4.98
CA CYS A 273 7.65 1.90 -5.43
C CYS A 273 8.60 2.48 -4.37
N ARG A 274 8.21 2.45 -3.08
CA ARG A 274 9.11 2.90 -1.98
C ARG A 274 10.35 2.03 -1.85
N GLU A 275 10.21 0.73 -2.06
CA GLU A 275 11.33 -0.21 -2.10
C GLU A 275 12.29 0.11 -3.26
N ALA A 276 11.76 0.38 -4.45
CA ALA A 276 12.55 0.82 -5.59
C ALA A 276 13.26 2.17 -5.33
N MET A 277 12.56 3.14 -4.69
CA MET A 277 13.15 4.40 -4.25
C MET A 277 14.30 4.16 -3.26
N ALA A 278 14.11 3.24 -2.29
CA ALA A 278 15.15 2.88 -1.33
C ALA A 278 16.38 2.26 -2.00
N MET A 279 16.19 1.52 -3.08
CA MET A 279 17.25 0.88 -3.88
C MET A 279 17.83 1.82 -4.97
N LYS A 280 17.44 3.11 -4.95
CA LYS A 280 17.92 4.13 -5.90
C LYS A 280 17.61 3.77 -7.36
N LYS A 281 16.51 3.06 -7.62
CA LYS A 281 16.15 2.75 -9.00
C LYS A 281 15.51 3.98 -9.67
N PRO A 282 15.83 4.27 -10.94
CA PRO A 282 15.07 5.21 -11.73
C PRO A 282 13.67 4.63 -11.94
N ILE A 283 12.64 5.45 -11.71
CA ILE A 283 11.25 4.99 -11.66
C ILE A 283 10.46 5.62 -12.79
N ILE A 284 9.64 4.81 -13.46
CA ILE A 284 8.59 5.28 -14.37
C ILE A 284 7.25 4.77 -13.83
N GLY A 285 6.29 5.65 -13.60
CA GLY A 285 4.99 5.29 -13.06
C GLY A 285 3.84 5.92 -13.82
N THR A 286 2.68 5.24 -13.86
CA THR A 286 1.46 5.81 -14.42
C THR A 286 0.96 6.94 -13.52
N LYS A 287 0.54 8.06 -14.12
CA LYS A 287 0.05 9.26 -13.42
C LYS A 287 -1.39 9.08 -12.97
N VAL A 288 -1.60 8.25 -11.94
CA VAL A 288 -2.92 7.94 -11.38
C VAL A 288 -2.90 7.99 -9.85
N GLY A 289 -4.04 8.33 -9.26
CA GLY A 289 -4.24 8.29 -7.81
C GLY A 289 -3.17 9.07 -7.04
N GLY A 290 -2.49 8.39 -6.11
CA GLY A 290 -1.42 8.97 -5.28
C GLY A 290 -0.02 8.87 -5.89
N ILE A 291 0.16 8.27 -7.07
CA ILE A 291 1.48 8.14 -7.69
C ILE A 291 2.17 9.49 -7.92
N PRO A 292 1.47 10.56 -8.37
CA PRO A 292 2.08 11.89 -8.50
C PRO A 292 2.55 12.52 -7.18
N GLU A 293 2.06 12.03 -6.05
CA GLU A 293 2.50 12.48 -4.72
C GLU A 293 3.79 11.76 -4.26
N MET A 294 4.10 10.60 -4.87
CA MET A 294 5.31 9.82 -4.63
C MET A 294 6.42 10.10 -5.64
N ILE A 295 6.06 10.24 -6.91
CA ILE A 295 7.01 10.45 -8.00
C ILE A 295 6.94 11.91 -8.44
N TYR A 296 7.98 12.67 -8.15
CA TYR A 296 8.12 14.04 -8.65
C TYR A 296 8.80 14.00 -10.00
N ASP A 297 8.04 14.35 -11.02
CA ASP A 297 8.47 14.29 -12.40
C ASP A 297 9.82 15.01 -12.63
N ASN A 298 10.73 14.39 -13.35
CA ASN A 298 12.10 14.84 -13.59
C ASN A 298 13.00 15.01 -12.33
N LYS A 299 12.55 14.55 -11.14
CA LYS A 299 13.33 14.67 -9.89
C LYS A 299 13.54 13.33 -9.20
N SER A 300 12.49 12.52 -9.10
CA SER A 300 12.53 11.19 -8.46
C SER A 300 11.97 10.08 -9.34
N GLY A 301 11.63 10.39 -10.60
CA GLY A 301 11.08 9.48 -11.58
C GLY A 301 10.42 10.23 -12.72
N PHE A 302 9.78 9.49 -13.61
CA PHE A 302 8.93 10.02 -14.69
C PHE A 302 7.50 9.53 -14.55
N LEU A 303 6.56 10.42 -14.88
CA LEU A 303 5.13 10.12 -14.89
C LEU A 303 4.62 9.96 -16.32
N VAL A 304 3.80 8.95 -16.54
CA VAL A 304 3.22 8.60 -17.85
C VAL A 304 1.70 8.57 -17.72
N GLU A 305 0.98 9.21 -18.64
CA GLU A 305 -0.49 9.11 -18.69
C GLU A 305 -0.94 7.68 -19.03
N GLU A 306 -2.11 7.25 -18.50
CA GLU A 306 -2.66 5.92 -18.77
C GLU A 306 -2.71 5.62 -20.27
N GLY A 307 -2.31 4.42 -20.68
CA GLY A 307 -2.32 3.93 -22.07
C GLY A 307 -1.27 4.56 -22.98
N ASN A 308 -0.45 5.48 -22.51
CA ASN A 308 0.54 6.17 -23.35
C ASN A 308 1.85 5.35 -23.51
N TYR A 309 1.77 4.25 -24.27
CA TYR A 309 2.93 3.39 -24.53
C TYR A 309 4.14 4.12 -25.16
N LYS A 310 3.91 5.18 -25.94
CA LYS A 310 5.01 5.96 -26.54
C LYS A 310 5.85 6.69 -25.48
N ALA A 311 5.19 7.26 -24.48
CA ALA A 311 5.90 7.90 -23.37
C ALA A 311 6.67 6.86 -22.53
N TRP A 312 6.13 5.65 -22.36
CA TRP A 312 6.88 4.54 -21.74
C TRP A 312 8.16 4.24 -22.48
N ILE A 313 8.09 4.03 -23.83
CA ILE A 313 9.27 3.76 -24.67
C ILE A 313 10.30 4.89 -24.54
N ASN A 314 9.87 6.15 -24.70
CA ASN A 314 10.78 7.29 -24.64
C ASN A 314 11.50 7.40 -23.30
N ASN A 315 10.77 7.21 -22.18
CA ASN A 315 11.36 7.32 -20.85
C ASN A 315 12.30 6.14 -20.53
N ILE A 316 11.96 4.92 -21.00
CA ILE A 316 12.85 3.77 -20.85
C ILE A 316 14.14 4.01 -21.63
N ARG A 317 14.06 4.41 -22.90
CA ARG A 317 15.25 4.74 -23.72
C ARG A 317 16.07 5.82 -23.05
N LEU A 318 15.46 6.90 -22.59
CA LEU A 318 16.15 8.00 -21.92
C LEU A 318 16.97 7.51 -20.72
N PHE A 319 16.43 6.62 -19.89
CA PHE A 319 17.18 6.05 -18.77
C PHE A 319 18.27 5.06 -19.17
N LEU A 320 18.07 4.33 -20.28
CA LEU A 320 19.07 3.37 -20.76
C LEU A 320 20.23 4.08 -21.44
N ASP A 321 19.96 5.16 -22.17
CA ASP A 321 20.95 5.90 -22.96
C ASP A 321 21.72 6.91 -22.10
N ASP A 322 21.09 7.52 -21.09
CA ASP A 322 21.71 8.49 -20.17
C ASP A 322 21.84 7.91 -18.75
N LYS A 323 22.98 7.27 -18.48
CA LYS A 323 23.29 6.66 -17.18
C LYS A 323 23.44 7.69 -16.04
N GLU A 324 23.90 8.90 -16.35
CA GLU A 324 24.02 9.97 -15.36
C GLU A 324 22.65 10.50 -14.94
N LEU A 325 21.74 10.68 -15.89
CA LEU A 325 20.34 11.02 -15.58
C LEU A 325 19.67 9.91 -14.76
N SER A 326 19.83 8.67 -15.19
CA SER A 326 19.30 7.49 -14.50
C SER A 326 19.73 7.47 -13.03
N LYS A 327 21.02 7.63 -12.78
CA LYS A 327 21.60 7.71 -11.43
C LYS A 327 21.08 8.91 -10.64
N LYS A 328 21.05 10.10 -11.25
CA LYS A 328 20.54 11.33 -10.62
C LYS A 328 19.08 11.17 -10.15
N ILE A 329 18.24 10.60 -10.99
CA ILE A 329 16.82 10.36 -10.69
C ILE A 329 16.68 9.31 -9.57
N GLY A 330 17.45 8.22 -9.62
CA GLY A 330 17.46 7.21 -8.56
C GLY A 330 17.93 7.75 -7.20
N ASP A 331 18.97 8.58 -7.18
CA ASP A 331 19.42 9.27 -5.96
C ASP A 331 18.35 10.25 -5.45
N GLY A 332 17.67 10.97 -6.36
CA GLY A 332 16.53 11.84 -6.04
C GLY A 332 15.36 11.08 -5.43
N ALA A 333 15.05 9.88 -5.96
CA ALA A 333 14.02 9.00 -5.42
C ALA A 333 14.35 8.57 -3.98
N ARG A 334 15.58 8.11 -3.71
CA ARG A 334 15.99 7.75 -2.35
C ARG A 334 15.98 8.94 -1.39
N LYS A 335 16.42 10.11 -1.84
CA LYS A 335 16.36 11.34 -1.04
C LYS A 335 14.92 11.64 -0.62
N LEU A 336 14.00 11.61 -1.56
CA LEU A 336 12.57 11.84 -1.30
C LEU A 336 11.98 10.81 -0.33
N LEU A 337 12.36 9.52 -0.47
CA LEU A 337 11.96 8.48 0.47
C LEU A 337 12.38 8.82 1.90
N LEU A 338 13.67 9.17 2.10
CA LEU A 338 14.21 9.46 3.43
C LEU A 338 13.57 10.70 4.06
N GLU A 339 13.21 11.70 3.25
CA GLU A 339 12.58 12.93 3.71
C GLU A 339 11.12 12.77 4.07
N LYS A 340 10.37 11.91 3.35
CA LYS A 340 8.91 11.85 3.48
C LYS A 340 8.35 10.50 3.89
N PHE A 341 8.94 9.41 3.40
CA PHE A 341 8.43 8.03 3.56
C PHE A 341 9.28 7.22 4.53
N ASN A 342 9.86 7.85 5.54
CA ASN A 342 10.61 7.21 6.61
C ASN A 342 9.70 7.09 7.84
N TRP A 343 9.71 5.93 8.50
CA TRP A 343 8.90 5.69 9.70
C TRP A 343 9.18 6.68 10.83
N ASP A 344 10.42 7.12 11.02
CA ASP A 344 10.75 8.09 12.07
C ASP A 344 10.07 9.46 11.80
N VAL A 345 9.92 9.87 10.55
CA VAL A 345 9.20 11.08 10.14
C VAL A 345 7.69 10.91 10.29
N VAL A 346 7.16 9.76 9.88
CA VAL A 346 5.73 9.45 9.93
C VAL A 346 5.27 9.32 11.38
N ALA A 347 6.04 8.63 12.23
CA ALA A 347 5.72 8.48 13.64
C ALA A 347 5.67 9.81 14.39
N LYS A 348 6.60 10.75 14.12
CA LYS A 348 6.56 12.11 14.68
C LYS A 348 5.25 12.83 14.35
N LYS A 349 4.82 12.79 13.09
CA LYS A 349 3.55 13.40 12.66
C LYS A 349 2.35 12.76 13.36
N PHE A 350 2.34 11.44 13.48
CA PHE A 350 1.31 10.71 14.20
C PHE A 350 1.23 11.17 15.67
N VAL A 351 2.36 11.23 16.36
CA VAL A 351 2.42 11.63 17.79
C VAL A 351 1.84 13.03 17.98
N VAL A 352 2.19 14.00 17.13
CA VAL A 352 1.65 15.36 17.20
C VAL A 352 0.11 15.36 17.10
N VAL A 353 -0.44 14.62 16.15
CA VAL A 353 -1.91 14.51 15.99
C VAL A 353 -2.52 13.81 17.22
N ALA A 354 -1.92 12.73 17.67
CA ALA A 354 -2.39 11.95 18.81
C ALA A 354 -2.43 12.78 20.12
N GLU A 355 -1.36 13.49 20.42
CA GLU A 355 -1.23 14.34 21.61
C GLU A 355 -2.21 15.52 21.60
N SER A 356 -2.40 16.15 20.44
CA SER A 356 -3.38 17.24 20.30
C SER A 356 -4.80 16.80 20.67
N HIS A 357 -5.18 15.55 20.34
CA HIS A 357 -6.49 15.00 20.68
C HIS A 357 -6.62 14.61 22.15
N LEU A 358 -5.53 14.19 22.80
CA LEU A 358 -5.55 13.89 24.23
C LEU A 358 -5.61 15.16 25.08
N ALA A 359 -4.91 16.23 24.67
CA ALA A 359 -4.92 17.52 25.37
C ALA A 359 -6.30 18.17 25.40
N HIS A 360 -7.13 17.98 24.40
CA HIS A 360 -8.51 18.51 24.35
C HIS A 360 -9.53 17.70 25.17
N LYS A 361 -9.14 16.57 25.78
CA LYS A 361 -10.00 15.75 26.64
C LYS A 361 -9.81 16.04 28.13
N ASN A 362 -8.75 16.74 28.53
CA ASN A 362 -8.48 17.21 29.89
C ASN A 362 -8.93 18.67 30.02
#